data_892dff41095f2c6fc0115af7f2c6c34f
#
_entry.id   892dff41095f2c6fc0115af7f2c6c34f
#
_cell.length_a   1.000
_cell.length_b   1.000
_cell.length_c   1.000
_cell.angle_alpha   90.00
_cell.angle_beta   90.00
_cell.angle_gamma   90.00
#
_symmetry.space_group_name_H-M   'P 1'
#
loop_
_entity.id
_entity.type
_entity.pdbx_description
1 polymer ?
#
loop_
_entity_poly.entity_id
_entity_poly.type
_entity_poly.pdbx_seq_one_letter_code
_entity_poly.pdbx_strand_id
1 'polypeptide(L)'
;MSGLSETDPTLLACPDRFAYTDPEALAAELELFFGRRWVMVGRGAEMPSSGDYLTVDVAGENVIIVRQEDGGLRAMLNVCRHRGARILLDGQGSCPRMIRCPYHSWSYGLDGALVGAPNLRDSVGPAQASLGLQPVAVRERYGCLFVNLDMDGVSFEDDIDSQFRDRFGSADALHDWQLE
;
A
#
# COMPACT_ATOMS: atom_id res chain seq x y z
N MET A 1 41.22 -5.45 -13.20
CA MET A 1 40.94 -6.58 -12.28
C MET A 1 41.44 -6.16 -10.92
N SER A 2 40.68 -5.37 -10.18
CA SER A 2 40.97 -5.03 -8.80
C SER A 2 40.16 -5.97 -7.92
N GLY A 3 40.90 -6.77 -7.15
CA GLY A 3 40.31 -7.80 -6.30
C GLY A 3 39.31 -7.25 -5.31
N LEU A 4 38.24 -7.97 -5.11
CA LEU A 4 37.40 -7.88 -3.96
C LEU A 4 38.29 -8.07 -2.73
N SER A 5 38.49 -7.02 -1.95
CA SER A 5 39.18 -7.07 -0.68
C SER A 5 38.52 -8.12 0.19
N GLU A 6 39.32 -9.00 0.75
CA GLU A 6 38.88 -10.01 1.69
C GLU A 6 38.03 -9.39 2.81
N THR A 7 36.75 -9.65 2.71
CA THR A 7 35.84 -10.04 3.78
C THR A 7 35.84 -9.17 5.05
N ASP A 8 34.94 -8.23 5.04
CA ASP A 8 34.25 -7.86 6.29
C ASP A 8 33.52 -9.13 6.77
N PRO A 9 33.96 -9.75 7.90
CA PRO A 9 33.34 -10.98 8.39
C PRO A 9 31.85 -10.81 8.76
N THR A 10 31.35 -9.56 8.90
CA THR A 10 29.94 -9.27 9.13
C THR A 10 29.08 -9.47 7.88
N LEU A 11 29.67 -9.46 6.68
CA LEU A 11 28.97 -9.69 5.42
C LEU A 11 28.79 -11.18 5.05
N LEU A 12 29.45 -12.09 5.77
CA LEU A 12 29.44 -13.54 5.49
C LEU A 12 28.71 -14.37 6.57
N ALA A 13 28.36 -13.79 7.69
CA ALA A 13 27.56 -14.48 8.69
C ALA A 13 26.10 -14.48 8.27
N CYS A 14 25.63 -15.64 7.76
CA CYS A 14 24.18 -15.87 7.69
C CYS A 14 23.57 -15.63 9.06
N PRO A 15 22.43 -14.91 9.14
CA PRO A 15 21.68 -14.85 10.38
C PRO A 15 21.42 -16.26 10.91
N ASP A 16 21.37 -16.43 12.24
CA ASP A 16 21.00 -17.68 12.84
C ASP A 16 19.67 -18.16 12.25
N ARG A 17 19.52 -19.47 12.08
CA ARG A 17 18.30 -20.08 11.55
C ARG A 17 17.03 -19.59 12.27
N PHE A 18 17.14 -19.23 13.53
CA PHE A 18 16.04 -18.69 14.33
C PHE A 18 15.51 -17.38 13.78
N ALA A 19 16.35 -16.55 13.17
CA ALA A 19 15.90 -15.31 12.51
C ALA A 19 14.90 -15.58 11.36
N TYR A 20 14.89 -16.79 10.80
CA TYR A 20 13.97 -17.17 9.70
C TYR A 20 12.74 -17.96 10.18
N THR A 21 12.73 -18.45 11.41
CA THR A 21 11.69 -19.37 11.88
C THR A 21 11.05 -18.95 13.20
N ASP A 22 11.57 -17.92 13.85
CA ASP A 22 11.06 -17.42 15.12
C ASP A 22 9.84 -16.51 14.87
N PRO A 23 8.65 -16.85 15.42
CA PRO A 23 7.48 -16.00 15.32
C PRO A 23 7.65 -14.61 15.92
N GLU A 24 8.48 -14.44 16.95
CA GLU A 24 8.74 -13.13 17.56
C GLU A 24 9.60 -12.26 16.65
N ALA A 25 10.59 -12.86 15.95
CA ALA A 25 11.38 -12.17 14.94
C ALA A 25 10.49 -11.69 13.78
N LEU A 26 9.61 -12.56 13.26
CA LEU A 26 8.65 -12.20 12.23
C LEU A 26 7.71 -11.08 12.68
N ALA A 27 7.18 -11.15 13.90
CA ALA A 27 6.31 -10.11 14.44
C ALA A 27 7.03 -8.75 14.52
N ALA A 28 8.29 -8.74 14.96
CA ALA A 28 9.11 -7.55 15.00
C ALA A 28 9.39 -6.98 13.59
N GLU A 29 9.69 -7.82 12.60
CA GLU A 29 9.87 -7.41 11.21
C GLU A 29 8.59 -6.79 10.62
N LEU A 30 7.44 -7.41 10.86
CA LEU A 30 6.16 -6.90 10.40
C LEU A 30 5.84 -5.53 11.01
N GLU A 31 6.09 -5.34 12.31
CA GLU A 31 5.81 -4.09 13.00
C GLU A 31 6.85 -3.00 12.68
N LEU A 32 8.14 -3.32 12.80
CA LEU A 32 9.22 -2.31 12.77
C LEU A 32 9.69 -1.99 11.36
N PHE A 33 9.56 -2.93 10.43
CA PHE A 33 10.02 -2.76 9.07
C PHE A 33 8.83 -2.61 8.11
N PHE A 34 8.07 -3.66 7.84
CA PHE A 34 7.02 -3.62 6.83
C PHE A 34 5.85 -2.70 7.18
N GLY A 35 5.58 -2.48 8.47
CA GLY A 35 4.52 -1.56 8.92
C GLY A 35 4.91 -0.08 8.90
N ARG A 36 6.21 0.25 8.80
CA ARG A 36 6.73 1.63 8.92
C ARG A 36 7.55 2.11 7.73
N ARG A 37 7.78 1.27 6.75
CA ARG A 37 8.57 1.58 5.55
C ARG A 37 7.71 1.54 4.31
N TRP A 38 8.21 2.13 3.24
CA TRP A 38 7.57 2.05 1.94
C TRP A 38 7.80 0.68 1.34
N VAL A 39 6.71 -0.03 1.04
CA VAL A 39 6.73 -1.38 0.47
C VAL A 39 6.23 -1.32 -0.97
N MET A 40 7.00 -1.86 -1.91
CA MET A 40 6.56 -2.01 -3.29
C MET A 40 5.51 -3.12 -3.36
N VAL A 41 4.33 -2.82 -3.95
CA VAL A 41 3.17 -3.71 -3.91
C VAL A 41 2.57 -4.03 -5.27
N GLY A 42 3.05 -3.42 -6.34
CA GLY A 42 2.52 -3.66 -7.69
C GLY A 42 3.04 -2.66 -8.71
N ARG A 43 2.41 -2.61 -9.84
CA ARG A 43 2.76 -1.70 -10.93
C ARG A 43 1.59 -0.79 -11.31
N GLY A 44 1.88 0.48 -11.62
CA GLY A 44 0.86 1.45 -12.04
C GLY A 44 0.10 1.03 -13.29
N ALA A 45 0.76 0.31 -14.21
CA ALA A 45 0.15 -0.21 -15.43
C ALA A 45 -0.97 -1.24 -15.18
N GLU A 46 -1.05 -1.84 -14.01
CA GLU A 46 -2.13 -2.76 -13.61
C GLU A 46 -3.46 -2.04 -13.36
N MET A 47 -3.42 -0.71 -13.19
CA MET A 47 -4.60 0.13 -12.93
C MET A 47 -4.64 1.32 -13.90
N PRO A 48 -4.87 1.10 -15.21
CA PRO A 48 -4.76 2.15 -16.24
C PRO A 48 -5.91 3.17 -16.21
N SER A 49 -7.06 2.82 -15.63
CA SER A 49 -8.28 3.63 -15.71
C SER A 49 -8.80 4.04 -14.34
N SER A 50 -9.49 5.19 -14.27
CA SER A 50 -10.19 5.61 -13.06
C SER A 50 -11.14 4.53 -12.55
N GLY A 51 -11.10 4.29 -11.24
CA GLY A 51 -11.86 3.25 -10.58
C GLY A 51 -11.21 1.86 -10.59
N ASP A 52 -10.15 1.65 -11.37
CA ASP A 52 -9.38 0.42 -11.25
C ASP A 52 -8.73 0.34 -9.87
N TYR A 53 -8.71 -0.85 -9.31
CA TYR A 53 -8.16 -1.08 -7.98
C TYR A 53 -7.28 -2.33 -7.92
N LEU A 54 -6.37 -2.30 -6.95
CA LEU A 54 -5.56 -3.43 -6.52
C LEU A 54 -5.76 -3.63 -5.02
N THR A 55 -5.91 -4.88 -4.56
CA THR A 55 -5.85 -5.22 -3.14
C THR A 55 -4.57 -5.97 -2.83
N VAL A 56 -3.89 -5.57 -1.76
CA VAL A 56 -2.59 -6.15 -1.35
C VAL A 56 -2.56 -6.35 0.16
N ASP A 57 -1.84 -7.37 0.59
CA ASP A 57 -1.57 -7.60 2.02
C ASP A 57 -0.18 -7.07 2.37
N VAL A 58 -0.10 -6.18 3.35
CA VAL A 58 1.15 -5.60 3.85
C VAL A 58 1.14 -5.65 5.37
N ALA A 59 2.13 -6.27 5.97
CA ALA A 59 2.29 -6.38 7.44
C ALA A 59 1.04 -6.87 8.17
N GLY A 60 0.25 -7.77 7.54
CA GLY A 60 -0.98 -8.31 8.11
C GLY A 60 -2.23 -7.46 7.85
N GLU A 61 -2.10 -6.26 7.30
CA GLU A 61 -3.21 -5.40 6.90
C GLU A 61 -3.52 -5.58 5.40
N ASN A 62 -4.81 -5.62 5.06
CA ASN A 62 -5.21 -5.61 3.66
C ASN A 62 -5.55 -4.19 3.21
N VAL A 63 -4.91 -3.74 2.14
CA VAL A 63 -4.97 -2.38 1.60
C VAL A 63 -5.64 -2.40 0.23
N ILE A 64 -6.54 -1.46 -0.01
CA ILE A 64 -7.08 -1.14 -1.34
C ILE A 64 -6.29 0.04 -1.89
N ILE A 65 -5.82 -0.06 -3.12
CA ILE A 65 -5.27 1.06 -3.90
C ILE A 65 -6.22 1.32 -5.05
N VAL A 66 -6.61 2.58 -5.30
CA VAL A 66 -7.59 2.95 -6.33
C VAL A 66 -7.06 4.08 -7.19
N ARG A 67 -7.19 3.96 -8.52
CA ARG A 67 -6.90 5.04 -9.47
C ARG A 67 -8.04 6.06 -9.42
N GLN A 68 -7.71 7.33 -9.25
CA GLN A 68 -8.65 8.44 -9.22
C GLN A 68 -8.95 8.99 -10.62
N GLU A 69 -9.98 9.84 -10.74
CA GLU A 69 -10.34 10.50 -12.01
C GLU A 69 -9.24 11.43 -12.54
N ASP A 70 -8.47 12.05 -11.65
CA ASP A 70 -7.34 12.91 -11.99
C ASP A 70 -6.05 12.14 -12.34
N GLY A 71 -6.12 10.81 -12.37
CA GLY A 71 -4.99 9.91 -12.58
C GLY A 71 -4.15 9.67 -11.32
N GLY A 72 -4.43 10.37 -10.21
CA GLY A 72 -3.79 10.13 -8.92
C GLY A 72 -4.17 8.79 -8.30
N LEU A 73 -3.58 8.49 -7.15
CA LEU A 73 -3.88 7.28 -6.38
C LEU A 73 -4.42 7.63 -5.00
N ARG A 74 -5.30 6.79 -4.49
CA ARG A 74 -5.65 6.72 -3.07
C ARG A 74 -5.45 5.29 -2.58
N ALA A 75 -4.94 5.16 -1.35
CA ALA A 75 -4.91 3.87 -0.68
C ALA A 75 -5.61 3.97 0.68
N MET A 76 -6.22 2.87 1.09
CA MET A 76 -6.99 2.79 2.33
C MET A 76 -7.06 1.35 2.82
N LEU A 77 -7.29 1.15 4.10
CA LEU A 77 -7.53 -0.19 4.64
C LEU A 77 -8.82 -0.78 4.06
N ASN A 78 -8.77 -2.03 3.66
CA ASN A 78 -9.90 -2.79 3.10
C ASN A 78 -10.87 -3.28 4.19
N VAL A 79 -11.23 -2.38 5.09
CA VAL A 79 -12.03 -2.69 6.28
C VAL A 79 -13.20 -1.71 6.39
N CYS A 80 -14.42 -2.23 6.29
CA CYS A 80 -15.64 -1.45 6.38
C CYS A 80 -15.81 -0.84 7.78
N ARG A 81 -16.03 0.48 7.86
CA ARG A 81 -16.18 1.22 9.12
C ARG A 81 -17.47 0.89 9.88
N HIS A 82 -18.36 0.09 9.30
CA HIS A 82 -19.58 -0.36 9.96
C HIS A 82 -19.31 -1.48 10.97
N ARG A 83 -18.75 -2.61 10.51
CA ARG A 83 -18.52 -3.81 11.34
C ARG A 83 -17.26 -4.58 10.92
N GLY A 84 -16.25 -3.93 10.39
CA GLY A 84 -14.97 -4.53 10.08
C GLY A 84 -14.95 -5.56 8.94
N ALA A 85 -16.03 -5.62 8.12
CA ALA A 85 -16.05 -6.56 6.99
C ALA A 85 -15.06 -6.12 5.90
N ARG A 86 -14.38 -7.08 5.28
CA ARG A 86 -13.61 -6.87 4.06
C ARG A 86 -14.54 -6.37 2.95
N ILE A 87 -14.14 -5.33 2.24
CA ILE A 87 -15.01 -4.65 1.25
C ILE A 87 -14.80 -5.21 -0.14
N LEU A 88 -13.55 -5.24 -0.61
CA LEU A 88 -13.19 -5.80 -1.91
C LEU A 88 -12.48 -7.13 -1.73
N LEU A 89 -12.74 -8.04 -2.65
CA LEU A 89 -12.06 -9.33 -2.69
C LEU A 89 -10.61 -9.15 -3.19
N ASP A 90 -9.80 -10.17 -2.98
CA ASP A 90 -8.39 -10.17 -3.38
C ASP A 90 -8.19 -9.99 -4.88
N GLY A 91 -7.09 -9.35 -5.23
CA GLY A 91 -6.63 -9.17 -6.60
C GLY A 91 -6.97 -7.80 -7.18
N GLN A 92 -7.34 -7.78 -8.44
CA GLN A 92 -7.59 -6.60 -9.26
C GLN A 92 -9.04 -6.53 -9.67
N GLY A 93 -9.52 -5.31 -9.89
CA GLY A 93 -10.86 -5.08 -10.41
C GLY A 93 -11.12 -3.61 -10.71
N SER A 94 -12.38 -3.29 -10.94
CA SER A 94 -12.79 -1.91 -11.20
C SER A 94 -14.07 -1.55 -10.44
N CYS A 95 -14.08 -0.38 -9.83
CA CYS A 95 -15.18 0.26 -9.15
C CYS A 95 -15.39 1.65 -9.74
N PRO A 96 -16.03 1.80 -10.90
CA PRO A 96 -15.98 3.04 -11.68
C PRO A 96 -16.58 4.28 -10.98
N ARG A 97 -17.34 4.11 -9.92
CA ARG A 97 -18.00 5.23 -9.23
C ARG A 97 -17.85 5.21 -7.71
N MET A 98 -17.89 4.03 -7.10
CA MET A 98 -17.88 3.89 -5.64
C MET A 98 -17.47 2.49 -5.23
N ILE A 99 -16.91 2.39 -4.05
CA ILE A 99 -16.57 1.14 -3.37
C ILE A 99 -17.75 0.76 -2.48
N ARG A 100 -18.33 -0.43 -2.66
CA ARG A 100 -19.51 -0.87 -1.91
C ARG A 100 -19.23 -2.09 -1.06
N CYS A 101 -19.50 -1.97 0.23
CA CYS A 101 -19.40 -3.10 1.15
C CYS A 101 -20.45 -4.17 0.82
N PRO A 102 -20.06 -5.43 0.63
CA PRO A 102 -21.00 -6.50 0.28
C PRO A 102 -21.92 -6.89 1.44
N TYR A 103 -21.54 -6.56 2.70
CA TYR A 103 -22.27 -7.01 3.87
C TYR A 103 -23.56 -6.20 4.11
N HIS A 104 -23.46 -4.86 4.25
CA HIS A 104 -24.63 -4.01 4.53
C HIS A 104 -24.74 -2.82 3.58
N SER A 105 -24.08 -2.89 2.42
CA SER A 105 -24.18 -1.87 1.36
C SER A 105 -23.70 -0.47 1.76
N TRP A 106 -22.87 -0.33 2.81
CA TRP A 106 -22.18 0.92 3.02
C TRP A 106 -21.33 1.24 1.79
N SER A 107 -21.41 2.46 1.33
CA SER A 107 -20.75 2.88 0.08
C SER A 107 -19.80 4.01 0.35
N TYR A 108 -18.62 3.92 -0.26
CA TYR A 108 -17.54 4.89 -0.13
C TYR A 108 -17.18 5.42 -1.52
N GLY A 109 -16.79 6.70 -1.58
CA GLY A 109 -16.18 7.27 -2.77
C GLY A 109 -14.86 6.56 -3.11
N LEU A 110 -14.32 6.84 -4.28
CA LEU A 110 -12.99 6.33 -4.66
C LEU A 110 -11.87 6.90 -3.75
N ASP A 111 -12.14 8.03 -3.11
CA ASP A 111 -11.28 8.68 -2.12
C ASP A 111 -11.41 8.07 -0.70
N GLY A 112 -12.30 7.11 -0.52
CA GLY A 112 -12.59 6.48 0.77
C GLY A 112 -13.62 7.20 1.65
N ALA A 113 -14.14 8.36 1.24
CA ALA A 113 -15.18 9.07 2.00
C ALA A 113 -16.48 8.26 2.04
N LEU A 114 -17.17 8.21 3.19
CA LEU A 114 -18.48 7.58 3.28
C LEU A 114 -19.52 8.40 2.52
N VAL A 115 -20.13 7.83 1.49
CA VAL A 115 -21.15 8.48 0.64
C VAL A 115 -22.54 7.90 0.85
N GLY A 116 -22.66 6.71 1.42
CA GLY A 116 -23.94 6.08 1.68
C GLY A 116 -23.89 5.06 2.80
N ALA A 117 -24.83 5.18 3.75
CA ALA A 117 -24.99 4.25 4.86
C ALA A 117 -26.49 3.91 5.01
N PRO A 118 -27.00 2.88 4.30
CA PRO A 118 -28.38 2.43 4.48
C PRO A 118 -28.65 2.13 5.95
N ASN A 119 -29.84 2.51 6.43
CA ASN A 119 -30.28 2.38 7.83
C ASN A 119 -29.64 3.32 8.87
N LEU A 120 -28.80 4.26 8.46
CA LEU A 120 -28.20 5.27 9.35
C LEU A 120 -28.48 6.71 8.90
N ARG A 121 -29.39 6.92 7.95
CA ARG A 121 -29.64 8.22 7.30
C ARG A 121 -29.91 9.36 8.27
N ASP A 122 -30.55 9.07 9.41
CA ASP A 122 -30.94 10.10 10.39
C ASP A 122 -29.94 10.25 11.54
N SER A 123 -28.92 9.38 11.60
CA SER A 123 -28.01 9.30 12.76
C SER A 123 -26.59 9.75 12.47
N VAL A 124 -26.20 9.93 11.20
CA VAL A 124 -24.78 10.08 10.85
C VAL A 124 -24.33 11.54 10.75
N GLY A 125 -25.21 12.48 10.46
CA GLY A 125 -24.95 13.93 10.48
C GLY A 125 -23.48 14.34 10.36
N PRO A 126 -22.96 15.18 11.26
CA PRO A 126 -21.55 15.64 11.24
C PRO A 126 -20.51 14.51 11.43
N ALA A 127 -20.92 13.37 11.98
CA ALA A 127 -20.02 12.20 12.17
C ALA A 127 -19.72 11.45 10.86
N GLN A 128 -20.42 11.74 9.76
CA GLN A 128 -20.22 11.08 8.47
C GLN A 128 -18.76 11.18 7.99
N ALA A 129 -18.13 12.33 8.17
CA ALA A 129 -16.74 12.56 7.77
C ALA A 129 -15.74 11.63 8.51
N SER A 130 -16.04 11.25 9.76
CA SER A 130 -15.18 10.37 10.56
C SER A 130 -15.36 8.89 10.24
N LEU A 131 -16.36 8.53 9.42
CA LEU A 131 -16.69 7.16 9.03
C LEU A 131 -16.13 6.77 7.64
N GLY A 132 -15.27 7.60 7.04
CA GLY A 132 -14.50 7.24 5.87
C GLY A 132 -13.55 6.07 6.14
N LEU A 133 -13.11 5.40 5.08
CA LEU A 133 -12.09 4.35 5.17
C LEU A 133 -10.79 4.96 5.70
N GLN A 134 -10.04 4.18 6.46
CA GLN A 134 -8.78 4.64 7.02
C GLN A 134 -7.74 4.78 5.91
N PRO A 135 -7.14 5.98 5.72
CA PRO A 135 -6.18 6.20 4.64
C PRO A 135 -4.86 5.48 4.91
N VAL A 136 -4.17 5.15 3.83
CA VAL A 136 -2.82 4.59 3.80
C VAL A 136 -1.99 5.45 2.85
N ALA A 137 -0.74 5.70 3.18
CA ALA A 137 0.15 6.44 2.28
C ALA A 137 0.42 5.64 1.01
N VAL A 138 0.35 6.29 -0.15
CA VAL A 138 0.59 5.66 -1.46
C VAL A 138 1.39 6.58 -2.36
N ARG A 139 2.30 6.00 -3.14
CA ARG A 139 3.08 6.66 -4.20
C ARG A 139 3.16 5.76 -5.42
N GLU A 140 3.09 6.38 -6.59
CA GLU A 140 3.52 5.76 -7.85
C GLU A 140 4.83 6.42 -8.26
N ARG A 141 5.87 5.61 -8.42
CA ARG A 141 7.18 6.07 -8.83
C ARG A 141 7.88 4.96 -9.61
N TYR A 142 8.58 5.32 -10.68
CA TYR A 142 9.27 4.36 -11.55
C TYR A 142 8.36 3.28 -12.14
N GLY A 143 7.08 3.62 -12.37
CA GLY A 143 6.04 2.67 -12.81
C GLY A 143 5.64 1.64 -11.75
N CYS A 144 6.16 1.76 -10.52
CA CYS A 144 5.83 0.88 -9.39
C CYS A 144 4.93 1.59 -8.38
N LEU A 145 4.13 0.81 -7.70
CA LEU A 145 3.25 1.25 -6.61
C LEU A 145 3.90 0.94 -5.27
N PHE A 146 3.90 1.92 -4.39
CA PHE A 146 4.43 1.80 -3.04
C PHE A 146 3.37 2.25 -2.04
N VAL A 147 3.29 1.55 -0.91
CA VAL A 147 2.46 1.93 0.23
C VAL A 147 3.27 1.99 1.51
N ASN A 148 2.83 2.83 2.45
CA ASN A 148 3.33 2.86 3.82
C ASN A 148 2.14 2.93 4.78
N LEU A 149 2.05 1.99 5.72
CA LEU A 149 0.98 1.96 6.73
C LEU A 149 1.15 3.07 7.78
N ASP A 150 2.39 3.52 8.00
CA ASP A 150 2.70 4.63 8.89
C ASP A 150 2.61 5.96 8.12
N MET A 151 1.49 6.66 8.31
CA MET A 151 1.23 7.95 7.65
C MET A 151 2.20 9.07 8.07
N ASP A 152 2.77 8.97 9.27
CA ASP A 152 3.72 9.92 9.85
C ASP A 152 5.16 9.40 9.80
N GLY A 153 5.37 8.28 9.11
CA GLY A 153 6.64 7.59 9.00
C GLY A 153 7.67 8.30 8.11
N VAL A 154 8.70 7.55 7.74
CA VAL A 154 9.79 8.06 6.88
C VAL A 154 9.23 8.54 5.52
N SER A 155 9.74 9.67 5.02
CA SER A 155 9.34 10.19 3.73
C SER A 155 9.72 9.23 2.59
N PHE A 156 8.96 9.26 1.49
CA PHE A 156 9.28 8.44 0.33
C PHE A 156 10.65 8.81 -0.27
N GLU A 157 10.97 10.09 -0.26
CA GLU A 157 12.21 10.65 -0.78
C GLU A 157 13.44 10.14 0.02
N ASP A 158 13.32 10.03 1.33
CA ASP A 158 14.40 9.54 2.20
C ASP A 158 14.51 8.01 2.18
N ASP A 159 13.38 7.30 2.08
CA ASP A 159 13.35 5.84 2.14
C ASP A 159 13.68 5.19 0.79
N ILE A 160 13.04 5.63 -0.29
CA ILE A 160 13.08 4.96 -1.60
C ILE A 160 13.92 5.77 -2.61
N ASP A 161 13.57 7.04 -2.85
CA ASP A 161 14.21 7.83 -3.91
C ASP A 161 15.72 8.01 -3.69
N SER A 162 16.16 8.15 -2.45
CA SER A 162 17.60 8.26 -2.12
C SER A 162 18.35 6.99 -2.52
N GLN A 163 17.83 5.82 -2.14
CA GLN A 163 18.46 4.53 -2.42
C GLN A 163 18.47 4.21 -3.92
N PHE A 164 17.41 4.59 -4.64
CA PHE A 164 17.37 4.42 -6.10
C PHE A 164 18.39 5.31 -6.81
N ARG A 165 18.51 6.58 -6.42
CA ARG A 165 19.50 7.50 -6.99
C ARG A 165 20.93 7.04 -6.76
N ASP A 166 21.23 6.55 -5.57
CA ASP A 166 22.57 6.07 -5.21
C ASP A 166 22.98 4.82 -6.00
N ARG A 167 22.02 3.93 -6.30
CA ARG A 167 22.30 2.67 -7.00
C ARG A 167 22.21 2.74 -8.51
N PHE A 168 21.31 3.54 -9.06
CA PHE A 168 20.94 3.51 -10.48
C PHE A 168 21.17 4.83 -11.19
N GLY A 169 21.67 5.86 -10.52
CA GLY A 169 21.91 7.18 -11.08
C GLY A 169 20.60 7.96 -11.29
N SER A 170 20.08 8.02 -12.52
CA SER A 170 18.74 8.58 -12.74
C SER A 170 17.71 7.45 -12.90
N ALA A 171 16.63 7.57 -12.19
CA ALA A 171 15.57 6.56 -12.20
C ALA A 171 14.65 6.67 -13.45
N ASP A 172 14.89 7.64 -14.33
CA ASP A 172 14.14 7.79 -15.57
C ASP A 172 14.29 6.57 -16.49
N ALA A 173 15.40 5.84 -16.37
CA ALA A 173 15.64 4.60 -17.11
C ALA A 173 14.66 3.44 -16.77
N LEU A 174 13.97 3.49 -15.64
CA LEU A 174 13.01 2.45 -15.24
C LEU A 174 11.58 2.75 -15.68
N HIS A 175 11.30 3.97 -16.10
CA HIS A 175 9.96 4.38 -16.52
C HIS A 175 9.51 3.66 -17.81
N ASP A 176 10.47 3.33 -18.68
CA ASP A 176 10.23 2.72 -20.00
C ASP A 176 10.31 1.17 -19.95
N TRP A 177 10.54 0.58 -18.78
CA TRP A 177 10.57 -0.87 -18.65
C TRP A 177 9.16 -1.44 -18.75
N GLN A 178 8.82 -1.96 -19.92
CA GLN A 178 7.67 -2.82 -20.13
C GLN A 178 8.13 -4.28 -20.00
N LEU A 179 7.44 -5.05 -19.18
CA LEU A 179 7.57 -6.49 -19.20
C LEU A 179 6.87 -7.00 -20.48
N GLU A 180 7.61 -7.64 -21.38
CA GLU A 180 7.06 -8.39 -22.51
C GLU A 180 6.33 -9.65 -22.00
#